data_572408d5703c10222f4a465f13dbc553
#
_entry.id   572408d5703c10222f4a465f13dbc553
#
_cell.length_a   1.000
_cell.length_b   1.000
_cell.length_c   1.000
_cell.angle_alpha   90.00
_cell.angle_beta   90.00
_cell.angle_gamma   90.00
#
_symmetry.space_group_name_H-M   'P 1'
#
loop_
_entity.id
_entity.type
_entity.pdbx_description
1 polymer ?
#
loop_
_entity_poly.entity_id
_entity_poly.type
_entity_poly.pdbx_seq_one_letter_code
_entity_poly.pdbx_strand_id
1 'polypeptide(L)'
;MKRFYLLSVISLFSAGISAQEITGGERTLSADSIITSDARLDSIYQSLPEVMITGERPVVKASQGKLVYDLPQLIRDLPVDNAHDAVKELPGVTEMNGGLQLAGQGVTVILNGKVTTLSVEQLYTLLRSIPASRIEKAEVMYNAPARYQVRGALINVQLKQTADGPSSWQGELYGKYNQKHYEGFEERASLLYNGNKFSTDFLYSHKHGRTYTTTDKDAMHALADGSVYPMATDEVRRGRSHTHSFRVGADYTIAKDHQLSFVYNGNYTTSHNRMNINGSQQSATLSNSTDWLHNGRLDYSTPFGMKAGVEF
;
A
#
# COMPACT_ATOMS: atom_id res chain seq x y z
N MET A 1 -19.33 28.88 -22.63
CA MET A 1 -17.95 28.86 -23.07
C MET A 1 -17.14 29.78 -22.16
N LYS A 2 -16.42 29.25 -21.18
CA LYS A 2 -15.37 29.98 -20.43
C LYS A 2 -14.20 29.01 -20.30
N ARG A 3 -13.14 29.31 -21.01
CA ARG A 3 -11.88 28.57 -20.99
C ARG A 3 -11.08 29.04 -19.78
N PHE A 4 -10.82 28.14 -18.84
CA PHE A 4 -9.81 28.33 -17.78
C PHE A 4 -8.48 27.77 -18.27
N TYR A 5 -7.50 28.63 -18.41
CA TYR A 5 -6.11 28.27 -18.64
C TYR A 5 -5.47 27.98 -17.29
N LEU A 6 -5.03 26.74 -17.10
CA LEU A 6 -4.20 26.35 -15.95
C LEU A 6 -2.73 26.59 -16.33
N LEU A 7 -2.14 27.61 -15.75
CA LEU A 7 -0.70 27.89 -15.85
C LEU A 7 0.03 26.91 -14.91
N SER A 8 0.79 25.97 -15.47
CA SER A 8 1.74 25.16 -14.73
C SER A 8 3.03 25.93 -14.54
N VAL A 9 3.36 26.26 -13.29
CA VAL A 9 4.66 26.80 -12.92
C VAL A 9 5.58 25.62 -12.62
N ILE A 10 6.45 25.30 -13.58
CA ILE A 10 7.57 24.39 -13.37
C ILE A 10 8.76 25.22 -12.91
N SER A 11 9.12 25.13 -11.64
CA SER A 11 10.38 25.67 -11.11
C SER A 11 11.50 24.66 -11.29
N LEU A 12 12.37 24.91 -12.24
CA LEU A 12 13.64 24.21 -12.43
C LEU A 12 14.62 24.66 -11.34
N PHE A 13 14.96 23.75 -10.44
CA PHE A 13 16.14 23.90 -9.59
C PHE A 13 17.35 23.29 -10.31
N SER A 14 18.24 24.15 -10.82
CA SER A 14 19.55 23.77 -11.33
C SER A 14 20.56 23.83 -10.20
N ALA A 15 21.03 22.68 -9.73
CA ALA A 15 22.20 22.58 -8.83
C ALA A 15 23.45 22.57 -9.71
N GLY A 16 24.27 23.60 -9.60
CA GLY A 16 25.58 23.70 -10.23
C GLY A 16 26.58 22.76 -9.56
N ILE A 17 27.21 21.89 -10.36
CA ILE A 17 28.35 21.09 -9.95
C ILE A 17 29.61 21.83 -10.37
N SER A 18 30.40 22.27 -9.38
CA SER A 18 31.74 22.85 -9.60
C SER A 18 32.75 21.70 -9.71
N ALA A 19 33.34 21.56 -10.89
CA ALA A 19 34.48 20.70 -11.09
C ALA A 19 35.76 21.41 -10.62
N GLN A 20 36.53 20.78 -9.73
CA GLN A 20 37.85 21.24 -9.31
C GLN A 20 38.92 20.49 -10.13
N GLU A 21 39.67 21.22 -10.91
CA GLU A 21 40.82 20.74 -11.67
C GLU A 21 41.97 20.44 -10.68
N ILE A 22 42.54 19.23 -10.74
CA ILE A 22 43.77 18.86 -10.04
C ILE A 22 44.90 18.90 -11.04
N THR A 23 45.74 19.89 -10.91
CA THR A 23 47.00 20.04 -11.64
C THR A 23 48.02 19.00 -11.17
N GLY A 24 48.54 18.20 -12.07
CA GLY A 24 49.58 17.23 -11.82
C GLY A 24 50.94 17.89 -11.71
N GLY A 25 51.69 17.55 -10.64
CA GLY A 25 53.09 17.86 -10.47
C GLY A 25 53.94 16.62 -10.75
N GLU A 26 54.74 16.66 -11.82
CA GLU A 26 55.78 15.68 -12.07
C GLU A 26 56.88 15.76 -11.01
N ARG A 27 57.20 14.63 -10.39
CA ARG A 27 58.45 14.45 -9.62
C ARG A 27 59.24 13.31 -10.23
N THR A 28 60.40 13.67 -10.78
CA THR A 28 61.45 12.77 -11.21
C THR A 28 61.98 11.93 -10.03
N LEU A 29 62.01 10.62 -10.19
CA LEU A 29 62.60 9.67 -9.24
C LEU A 29 64.05 9.38 -9.66
N SER A 30 64.98 9.69 -8.77
CA SER A 30 66.36 9.27 -8.79
C SER A 30 66.47 7.82 -8.27
N ALA A 31 67.21 7.00 -9.00
CA ALA A 31 67.45 5.62 -8.61
C ALA A 31 68.54 5.58 -7.54
N ASP A 32 68.29 4.91 -6.41
CA ASP A 32 69.20 4.02 -5.69
C ASP A 32 68.59 3.62 -4.33
N SER A 33 68.17 2.38 -4.24
CA SER A 33 68.38 1.55 -3.04
C SER A 33 67.86 0.13 -3.28
N ILE A 34 68.70 -0.82 -3.06
CA ILE A 34 68.42 -2.26 -3.04
C ILE A 34 67.47 -2.53 -1.88
N ILE A 35 66.21 -2.82 -2.20
CA ILE A 35 65.19 -3.21 -1.20
C ILE A 35 65.23 -4.71 -1.09
N THR A 36 65.50 -5.22 0.11
CA THR A 36 65.42 -6.62 0.50
C THR A 36 64.05 -7.23 0.21
N SER A 37 63.98 -8.52 -0.12
CA SER A 37 62.81 -9.24 -0.58
C SER A 37 61.59 -9.16 0.34
N ASP A 38 61.77 -8.88 1.64
CA ASP A 38 60.66 -8.80 2.60
C ASP A 38 59.84 -7.49 2.48
N ALA A 39 60.50 -6.38 2.15
CA ALA A 39 59.80 -5.12 1.94
C ALA A 39 58.89 -5.08 0.68
N ARG A 40 59.15 -5.97 -0.29
CA ARG A 40 58.31 -6.12 -1.47
C ARG A 40 57.02 -6.89 -1.21
N LEU A 41 57.06 -7.86 -0.30
CA LEU A 41 55.85 -8.61 0.10
C LEU A 41 54.88 -7.73 0.89
N ASP A 42 55.38 -6.92 1.84
CA ASP A 42 54.54 -6.01 2.60
C ASP A 42 53.86 -4.92 1.73
N SER A 43 54.59 -4.44 0.69
CA SER A 43 53.97 -3.46 -0.25
C SER A 43 52.89 -4.08 -1.15
N ILE A 44 52.95 -5.36 -1.43
CA ILE A 44 51.93 -6.09 -2.21
C ILE A 44 50.68 -6.29 -1.35
N TYR A 45 50.81 -6.57 -0.06
CA TYR A 45 49.66 -6.71 0.84
C TYR A 45 48.95 -5.37 1.10
N GLN A 46 49.66 -4.25 1.09
CA GLN A 46 49.05 -2.92 1.21
C GLN A 46 48.38 -2.41 -0.07
N SER A 47 48.63 -3.00 -1.21
CA SER A 47 48.04 -2.59 -2.49
C SER A 47 46.88 -3.47 -2.96
N LEU A 48 46.43 -4.45 -2.15
CA LEU A 48 45.21 -5.17 -2.46
C LEU A 48 44.03 -4.23 -2.35
N PRO A 49 43.24 -4.03 -3.40
CA PRO A 49 42.05 -3.21 -3.31
C PRO A 49 41.14 -3.83 -2.27
N GLU A 50 40.70 -3.02 -1.31
CA GLU A 50 39.70 -3.42 -0.35
C GLU A 50 38.47 -3.93 -1.11
N VAL A 51 38.25 -5.22 -1.07
CA VAL A 51 37.05 -5.83 -1.67
C VAL A 51 35.88 -5.48 -0.78
N MET A 52 35.28 -4.33 -1.05
CA MET A 52 34.04 -3.93 -0.42
C MET A 52 32.94 -4.85 -0.92
N ILE A 53 32.64 -5.90 -0.15
CA ILE A 53 31.48 -6.76 -0.42
C ILE A 53 30.24 -5.97 0.00
N THR A 54 29.68 -5.21 -0.92
CA THR A 54 28.33 -4.65 -0.76
C THR A 54 27.33 -5.80 -0.87
N GLY A 55 27.05 -6.43 0.26
CA GLY A 55 25.96 -7.41 0.36
C GLY A 55 24.62 -6.68 0.27
N GLU A 56 23.88 -6.87 -0.82
CA GLU A 56 22.49 -6.43 -0.87
C GLU A 56 21.69 -7.18 0.20
N ARG A 57 20.83 -6.47 0.92
CA ARG A 57 19.94 -7.12 1.89
C ARG A 57 19.02 -8.06 1.12
N PRO A 58 18.84 -9.32 1.55
CA PRO A 58 17.92 -10.21 0.86
C PRO A 58 16.49 -9.66 0.95
N VAL A 59 15.81 -9.60 -0.20
CA VAL A 59 14.41 -9.14 -0.32
C VAL A 59 13.45 -9.99 0.52
N VAL A 60 13.80 -11.27 0.75
CA VAL A 60 13.00 -12.20 1.54
C VAL A 60 13.86 -12.94 2.56
N LYS A 61 13.30 -13.13 3.76
CA LYS A 61 13.90 -13.95 4.84
C LYS A 61 12.86 -14.92 5.37
N ALA A 62 13.26 -16.19 5.53
CA ALA A 62 12.43 -17.17 6.24
C ALA A 62 12.71 -17.08 7.74
N SER A 63 11.67 -16.95 8.56
CA SER A 63 11.78 -16.87 10.02
C SER A 63 10.54 -17.46 10.69
N GLN A 64 10.73 -18.42 11.56
CA GLN A 64 9.67 -19.00 12.41
C GLN A 64 8.37 -19.38 11.65
N GLY A 65 8.50 -20.02 10.49
CA GLY A 65 7.35 -20.49 9.70
C GLY A 65 6.65 -19.38 8.89
N LYS A 66 7.27 -18.21 8.77
CA LYS A 66 6.82 -17.09 7.93
C LYS A 66 7.92 -16.63 6.98
N LEU A 67 7.52 -16.09 5.84
CA LEU A 67 8.39 -15.39 4.92
C LEU A 67 8.25 -13.88 5.19
N VAL A 68 9.36 -13.23 5.46
CA VAL A 68 9.40 -11.78 5.72
C VAL A 68 10.00 -11.11 4.50
N TYR A 69 9.20 -10.31 3.82
CA TYR A 69 9.59 -9.55 2.63
C TYR A 69 9.89 -8.09 3.01
N ASP A 70 11.03 -7.59 2.56
CA ASP A 70 11.33 -6.14 2.55
C ASP A 70 10.53 -5.51 1.39
N LEU A 71 9.31 -5.06 1.69
CA LEU A 71 8.40 -4.53 0.66
C LEU A 71 8.96 -3.28 -0.02
N PRO A 72 9.54 -2.30 0.66
CA PRO A 72 10.18 -1.16 0.00
C PRO A 72 11.23 -1.55 -1.04
N GLN A 73 12.02 -2.59 -0.77
CA GLN A 73 13.00 -3.09 -1.73
C GLN A 73 12.32 -3.85 -2.88
N LEU A 74 11.30 -4.65 -2.59
CA LEU A 74 10.57 -5.43 -3.60
C LEU A 74 9.87 -4.53 -4.63
N ILE A 75 9.27 -3.41 -4.19
CA ILE A 75 8.46 -2.53 -5.06
C ILE A 75 9.22 -1.32 -5.58
N ARG A 76 10.52 -1.19 -5.30
CA ARG A 76 11.32 0.02 -5.60
C ARG A 76 11.20 0.49 -7.06
N ASP A 77 11.21 -0.46 -7.99
CA ASP A 77 11.21 -0.19 -9.43
C ASP A 77 9.81 -0.42 -10.07
N LEU A 78 8.77 -0.60 -9.23
CA LEU A 78 7.41 -0.85 -9.67
C LEU A 78 6.52 0.39 -9.46
N PRO A 79 5.54 0.64 -10.34
CA PRO A 79 4.61 1.77 -10.20
C PRO A 79 3.53 1.48 -9.14
N VAL A 80 3.93 1.33 -7.89
CA VAL A 80 3.07 0.98 -6.76
C VAL A 80 2.85 2.19 -5.86
N ASP A 81 1.59 2.61 -5.71
CA ASP A 81 1.22 3.82 -4.99
C ASP A 81 0.74 3.55 -3.55
N ASN A 82 0.20 2.37 -3.29
CA ASN A 82 -0.53 2.07 -2.05
C ASN A 82 -0.26 0.66 -1.54
N ALA A 83 -0.67 0.39 -0.30
CA ALA A 83 -0.42 -0.88 0.35
C ALA A 83 -1.15 -2.07 -0.31
N HIS A 84 -2.34 -1.86 -0.90
CA HIS A 84 -3.04 -2.93 -1.61
C HIS A 84 -2.26 -3.40 -2.82
N ASP A 85 -1.78 -2.46 -3.64
CA ASP A 85 -0.99 -2.78 -4.82
C ASP A 85 0.37 -3.37 -4.43
N ALA A 86 1.00 -2.88 -3.35
CA ALA A 86 2.22 -3.46 -2.81
C ALA A 86 2.06 -4.93 -2.37
N VAL A 87 0.93 -5.28 -1.76
CA VAL A 87 0.64 -6.66 -1.35
C VAL A 87 0.45 -7.58 -2.55
N LYS A 88 -0.09 -7.08 -3.66
CA LYS A 88 -0.26 -7.87 -4.90
C LYS A 88 1.08 -8.24 -5.55
N GLU A 89 2.12 -7.45 -5.33
CA GLU A 89 3.47 -7.73 -5.83
C GLU A 89 4.21 -8.82 -5.04
N LEU A 90 3.64 -9.27 -3.91
CA LEU A 90 4.23 -10.38 -3.16
C LEU A 90 4.17 -11.69 -3.95
N PRO A 91 5.26 -12.46 -4.02
CA PRO A 91 5.30 -13.73 -4.73
C PRO A 91 4.19 -14.70 -4.29
N GLY A 92 3.44 -15.20 -5.27
CA GLY A 92 2.33 -16.13 -5.06
C GLY A 92 1.00 -15.47 -4.68
N VAL A 93 0.95 -14.15 -4.56
CA VAL A 93 -0.30 -13.41 -4.37
C VAL A 93 -0.95 -13.10 -5.71
N THR A 94 -2.23 -13.35 -5.81
CA THR A 94 -3.06 -13.05 -7.00
C THR A 94 -4.37 -12.43 -6.54
N GLU A 95 -4.99 -11.62 -7.39
CA GLU A 95 -6.32 -11.07 -7.14
C GLU A 95 -7.33 -11.79 -8.05
N MET A 96 -8.29 -12.49 -7.45
CA MET A 96 -9.36 -13.18 -8.17
C MET A 96 -10.71 -12.90 -7.52
N ASN A 97 -11.72 -12.62 -8.34
CA ASN A 97 -13.10 -12.35 -7.89
C ASN A 97 -13.19 -11.24 -6.82
N GLY A 98 -12.32 -10.22 -6.90
CA GLY A 98 -12.28 -9.12 -5.94
C GLY A 98 -11.64 -9.47 -4.59
N GLY A 99 -11.01 -10.65 -4.47
CA GLY A 99 -10.29 -11.10 -3.28
C GLY A 99 -8.82 -11.43 -3.55
N LEU A 100 -7.95 -11.19 -2.57
CA LEU A 100 -6.56 -11.63 -2.63
C LEU A 100 -6.47 -13.12 -2.30
N GLN A 101 -5.64 -13.82 -3.05
CA GLN A 101 -5.32 -15.23 -2.85
C GLN A 101 -3.80 -15.40 -2.74
N LEU A 102 -3.37 -16.35 -1.93
CA LEU A 102 -1.98 -16.78 -1.82
C LEU A 102 -1.88 -18.25 -2.21
N ALA A 103 -1.15 -18.53 -3.29
CA ALA A 103 -1.02 -19.89 -3.84
C ALA A 103 -2.39 -20.58 -4.07
N GLY A 104 -3.37 -19.83 -4.59
CA GLY A 104 -4.72 -20.34 -4.86
C GLY A 104 -5.66 -20.45 -3.66
N GLN A 105 -5.22 -20.07 -2.46
CA GLN A 105 -6.05 -20.03 -1.25
C GLN A 105 -6.41 -18.60 -0.88
N GLY A 106 -7.64 -18.37 -0.41
CA GLY A 106 -8.04 -17.08 0.14
C GLY A 106 -7.12 -16.64 1.27
N VAL A 107 -6.70 -15.38 1.25
CA VAL A 107 -5.76 -14.83 2.23
C VAL A 107 -6.44 -13.78 3.10
N THR A 108 -6.16 -13.85 4.41
CA THR A 108 -6.50 -12.78 5.34
C THR A 108 -5.33 -11.79 5.41
N VAL A 109 -5.60 -10.50 5.19
CA VAL A 109 -4.60 -9.46 5.37
C VAL A 109 -4.83 -8.77 6.70
N ILE A 110 -3.76 -8.56 7.47
CA ILE A 110 -3.78 -7.85 8.75
C ILE A 110 -2.74 -6.72 8.76
N LEU A 111 -2.95 -5.74 9.61
CA LEU A 111 -2.06 -4.58 9.76
C LEU A 111 -1.41 -4.59 11.15
N ASN A 112 -0.08 -4.42 11.19
CA ASN A 112 0.70 -4.33 12.44
C ASN A 112 0.41 -5.48 13.42
N GLY A 113 0.19 -6.71 12.90
CA GLY A 113 -0.11 -7.88 13.70
C GLY A 113 -1.51 -7.91 14.33
N LYS A 114 -2.38 -6.96 13.99
CA LYS A 114 -3.74 -6.86 14.53
C LYS A 114 -4.74 -7.34 13.49
N VAL A 115 -5.55 -8.33 13.86
CA VAL A 115 -6.70 -8.76 13.05
C VAL A 115 -7.75 -7.66 13.11
N THR A 116 -8.38 -7.37 11.99
CA THR A 116 -9.46 -6.39 11.89
C THR A 116 -10.79 -7.08 11.63
N THR A 117 -11.89 -6.51 12.13
CA THR A 117 -13.27 -6.94 11.82
C THR A 117 -13.81 -6.34 10.53
N LEU A 118 -13.00 -5.55 9.83
CA LEU A 118 -13.39 -4.97 8.55
C LEU A 118 -13.74 -6.08 7.54
N SER A 119 -14.77 -5.85 6.71
CA SER A 119 -15.02 -6.71 5.56
C SER A 119 -13.85 -6.64 4.57
N VAL A 120 -13.76 -7.61 3.67
CA VAL A 120 -12.68 -7.67 2.68
C VAL A 120 -12.61 -6.39 1.84
N GLU A 121 -13.75 -5.88 1.39
CA GLU A 121 -13.80 -4.64 0.59
C GLU A 121 -13.35 -3.41 1.38
N GLN A 122 -13.74 -3.35 2.66
CA GLN A 122 -13.36 -2.26 3.56
C GLN A 122 -11.87 -2.29 3.88
N LEU A 123 -11.33 -3.50 4.12
CA LEU A 123 -9.91 -3.70 4.33
C LEU A 123 -9.10 -3.28 3.09
N TYR A 124 -9.57 -3.64 1.89
CA TYR A 124 -8.90 -3.23 0.65
C TYR A 124 -9.01 -1.72 0.42
N THR A 125 -10.13 -1.12 0.76
CA THR A 125 -10.26 0.35 0.74
C THR A 125 -9.27 1.00 1.69
N LEU A 126 -9.12 0.46 2.90
CA LEU A 126 -8.12 0.91 3.86
C LEU A 126 -6.70 0.73 3.30
N LEU A 127 -6.36 -0.45 2.77
CA LEU A 127 -5.03 -0.71 2.18
C LEU A 127 -4.72 0.23 1.00
N ARG A 128 -5.71 0.56 0.18
CA ARG A 128 -5.57 1.53 -0.90
C ARG A 128 -5.38 2.96 -0.39
N SER A 129 -5.84 3.27 0.81
CA SER A 129 -5.63 4.59 1.45
C SER A 129 -4.24 4.73 2.10
N ILE A 130 -3.53 3.62 2.34
CA ILE A 130 -2.20 3.63 2.95
C ILE A 130 -1.16 3.77 1.83
N PRO A 131 -0.33 4.85 1.83
CA PRO A 131 0.75 4.98 0.88
C PRO A 131 1.76 3.84 0.96
N ALA A 132 2.30 3.38 -0.18
CA ALA A 132 3.30 2.32 -0.23
C ALA A 132 4.58 2.71 0.54
N SER A 133 4.93 4.00 0.57
CA SER A 133 6.07 4.55 1.30
C SER A 133 5.99 4.30 2.83
N ARG A 134 4.77 4.11 3.36
CA ARG A 134 4.52 3.82 4.77
C ARG A 134 4.76 2.36 5.17
N ILE A 135 4.94 1.48 4.23
CA ILE A 135 5.17 0.07 4.53
C ILE A 135 6.63 -0.15 4.91
N GLU A 136 6.87 -0.95 5.93
CA GLU A 136 8.19 -1.42 6.31
C GLU A 136 8.47 -2.79 5.71
N LYS A 137 7.57 -3.75 5.95
CA LYS A 137 7.71 -5.13 5.50
C LYS A 137 6.36 -5.83 5.45
N ALA A 138 6.32 -6.99 4.79
CA ALA A 138 5.19 -7.91 4.84
C ALA A 138 5.65 -9.29 5.33
N GLU A 139 4.86 -9.87 6.23
CA GLU A 139 5.07 -11.23 6.70
C GLU A 139 4.00 -12.13 6.06
N VAL A 140 4.43 -13.10 5.28
CA VAL A 140 3.57 -14.05 4.57
C VAL A 140 3.58 -15.38 5.31
N MET A 141 2.42 -15.87 5.67
CA MET A 141 2.21 -17.14 6.38
C MET A 141 1.19 -17.96 5.59
N TYR A 142 1.60 -19.13 5.11
CA TYR A 142 0.70 -20.06 4.40
C TYR A 142 -0.33 -20.70 5.32
N ASN A 143 0.01 -20.83 6.61
CA ASN A 143 -0.89 -21.25 7.67
C ASN A 143 -0.83 -20.21 8.79
N ALA A 144 -1.95 -19.54 9.04
CA ALA A 144 -2.04 -18.54 10.09
C ALA A 144 -1.83 -19.19 11.47
N PRO A 145 -0.90 -18.68 12.31
CA PRO A 145 -0.78 -19.13 13.69
C PRO A 145 -2.09 -18.90 14.47
N ALA A 146 -2.40 -19.82 15.40
CA ALA A 146 -3.64 -19.80 16.19
C ALA A 146 -3.87 -18.47 16.94
N ARG A 147 -2.81 -17.75 17.29
CA ARG A 147 -2.89 -16.43 17.95
C ARG A 147 -3.67 -15.38 17.18
N TYR A 148 -3.78 -15.52 15.86
CA TYR A 148 -4.54 -14.60 15.02
C TYR A 148 -6.01 -14.99 14.87
N GLN A 149 -6.41 -16.19 15.32
CA GLN A 149 -7.78 -16.71 15.26
C GLN A 149 -8.39 -16.71 13.84
N VAL A 150 -7.55 -16.72 12.81
CA VAL A 150 -7.95 -16.82 11.40
C VAL A 150 -7.52 -18.17 10.83
N ARG A 151 -8.23 -18.64 9.82
CA ARG A 151 -7.92 -19.89 9.11
C ARG A 151 -7.30 -19.59 7.74
N GLY A 152 -6.41 -20.47 7.30
CA GLY A 152 -5.79 -20.37 5.98
C GLY A 152 -4.55 -19.47 5.97
N ALA A 153 -4.30 -18.87 4.81
CA ALA A 153 -3.13 -18.02 4.61
C ALA A 153 -3.33 -16.62 5.23
N LEU A 154 -2.23 -16.03 5.70
CA LEU A 154 -2.22 -14.72 6.33
C LEU A 154 -1.08 -13.86 5.77
N ILE A 155 -1.38 -12.60 5.48
CA ILE A 155 -0.37 -11.58 5.17
C ILE A 155 -0.46 -10.48 6.22
N ASN A 156 0.61 -10.28 6.97
CA ASN A 156 0.73 -9.19 7.94
C ASN A 156 1.54 -8.04 7.33
N VAL A 157 0.89 -6.96 7.01
CA VAL A 157 1.54 -5.73 6.53
C VAL A 157 1.97 -4.92 7.75
N GLN A 158 3.28 -4.71 7.88
CA GLN A 158 3.84 -3.87 8.94
C GLN A 158 4.14 -2.49 8.39
N LEU A 159 3.57 -1.49 9.03
CA LEU A 159 3.81 -0.10 8.72
C LEU A 159 5.04 0.40 9.50
N LYS A 160 5.80 1.29 8.89
CA LYS A 160 6.96 1.92 9.54
C LYS A 160 6.54 2.53 10.86
N GLN A 161 7.17 2.08 11.92
CA GLN A 161 7.12 2.67 13.24
C GLN A 161 8.52 3.24 13.52
N THR A 162 8.59 4.49 13.86
CA THR A 162 9.88 5.07 14.25
C THR A 162 10.08 4.77 15.74
N ALA A 163 10.88 3.74 16.03
CA ALA A 163 11.36 3.49 17.37
C ALA A 163 12.68 4.26 17.61
N ASP A 164 12.86 4.80 18.81
CA ASP A 164 14.13 5.27 19.36
C ASP A 164 14.86 6.40 18.59
N GLY A 165 14.16 7.51 18.35
CA GLY A 165 14.75 8.74 17.81
C GLY A 165 14.11 10.00 18.40
N PRO A 166 14.67 11.20 18.13
CA PRO A 166 13.97 12.44 18.46
C PRO A 166 12.59 12.43 17.77
N SER A 167 11.62 13.08 18.39
CA SER A 167 10.26 13.16 17.84
C SER A 167 10.29 13.60 16.37
N SER A 168 9.56 12.90 15.52
CA SER A 168 9.55 13.16 14.08
C SER A 168 8.12 13.26 13.56
N TRP A 169 7.95 14.12 12.55
CA TRP A 169 6.74 14.24 11.77
C TRP A 169 7.00 13.79 10.34
N GLN A 170 6.10 13.01 9.79
CA GLN A 170 6.10 12.65 8.38
C GLN A 170 4.71 12.88 7.82
N GLY A 171 4.63 13.50 6.66
CA GLY A 171 3.36 13.74 5.96
C GLY A 171 3.49 13.43 4.49
N GLU A 172 2.40 13.01 3.88
CA GLU A 172 2.30 12.76 2.45
C GLU A 172 0.97 13.29 1.93
N LEU A 173 1.01 13.98 0.80
CA LEU A 173 -0.15 14.35 0.01
C LEU A 173 -0.05 13.67 -1.34
N TYR A 174 -1.11 13.01 -1.74
CA TYR A 174 -1.20 12.29 -3.00
C TYR A 174 -2.45 12.70 -3.74
N GLY A 175 -2.33 12.89 -5.04
CA GLY A 175 -3.44 13.16 -5.93
C GLY A 175 -3.32 12.34 -7.20
N LYS A 176 -4.41 11.69 -7.61
CA LYS A 176 -4.49 10.91 -8.84
C LYS A 176 -5.72 11.33 -9.63
N TYR A 177 -5.49 11.64 -10.89
CA TYR A 177 -6.53 11.85 -11.89
C TYR A 177 -6.56 10.67 -12.85
N ASN A 178 -7.73 10.18 -13.17
CA ASN A 178 -7.90 9.19 -14.22
C ASN A 178 -9.02 9.62 -15.15
N GLN A 179 -8.83 9.38 -16.45
CA GLN A 179 -9.78 9.65 -17.49
C GLN A 179 -10.13 8.36 -18.21
N LYS A 180 -11.40 7.97 -18.11
CA LYS A 180 -12.00 6.91 -18.94
C LYS A 180 -13.10 7.54 -19.77
N HIS A 181 -14.31 6.99 -19.77
CA HIS A 181 -15.48 7.67 -20.33
C HIS A 181 -15.82 8.94 -19.54
N TYR A 182 -15.65 8.89 -18.21
CA TYR A 182 -15.74 10.01 -17.29
C TYR A 182 -14.45 10.18 -16.48
N GLU A 183 -14.30 11.35 -15.91
CA GLU A 183 -13.21 11.69 -14.99
C GLU A 183 -13.36 10.97 -13.65
N GLY A 184 -12.22 10.68 -13.03
CA GLY A 184 -12.13 10.18 -11.65
C GLY A 184 -10.97 10.86 -10.92
N PHE A 185 -11.16 11.11 -9.64
CA PHE A 185 -10.18 11.74 -8.75
C PHE A 185 -9.98 10.87 -7.51
N GLU A 186 -8.75 10.78 -7.07
CA GLU A 186 -8.38 10.18 -5.80
C GLU A 186 -7.36 11.09 -5.12
N GLU A 187 -7.65 11.48 -3.89
CA GLU A 187 -6.83 12.35 -3.08
C GLU A 187 -6.57 11.66 -1.75
N ARG A 188 -5.33 11.71 -1.27
CA ARG A 188 -4.95 11.15 0.02
C ARG A 188 -4.06 12.12 0.78
N ALA A 189 -4.27 12.17 2.08
CA ALA A 189 -3.39 12.87 3.02
C ALA A 189 -3.03 11.90 4.14
N SER A 190 -1.77 11.85 4.50
CA SER A 190 -1.30 11.10 5.65
C SER A 190 -0.38 11.95 6.51
N LEU A 191 -0.51 11.78 7.83
CA LEU A 191 0.34 12.41 8.82
C LEU A 191 0.71 11.37 9.86
N LEU A 192 1.99 11.26 10.13
CA LEU A 192 2.55 10.39 11.16
C LEU A 192 3.36 11.23 12.13
N TYR A 193 3.10 11.07 13.40
CA TYR A 193 3.94 11.56 14.48
C TYR A 193 4.53 10.39 15.25
N ASN A 194 5.83 10.42 15.49
CA ASN A 194 6.53 9.46 16.32
C ASN A 194 7.32 10.21 17.39
N GLY A 195 7.07 9.87 18.64
CA GLY A 195 7.80 10.35 19.81
C GLY A 195 8.13 9.19 20.73
N ASN A 196 8.95 9.42 21.75
CA ASN A 196 9.49 8.38 22.63
C ASN A 196 8.43 7.54 23.35
N LYS A 197 7.31 8.13 23.73
CA LYS A 197 6.22 7.45 24.44
C LYS A 197 4.90 7.47 23.70
N PHE A 198 4.78 8.32 22.70
CA PHE A 198 3.53 8.53 21.98
C PHE A 198 3.80 8.56 20.49
N SER A 199 3.06 7.75 19.76
CA SER A 199 3.00 7.82 18.29
C SER A 199 1.54 7.88 17.84
N THR A 200 1.30 8.59 16.76
CA THR A 200 -0.04 8.67 16.16
C THR A 200 0.05 8.74 14.65
N ASP A 201 -0.90 8.11 13.99
CA ASP A 201 -1.08 8.21 12.56
C ASP A 201 -2.49 8.71 12.22
N PHE A 202 -2.56 9.56 11.24
CA PHE A 202 -3.78 10.04 10.61
C PHE A 202 -3.70 9.78 9.12
N LEU A 203 -4.74 9.16 8.56
CA LEU A 203 -4.89 8.91 7.14
C LEU A 203 -6.28 9.35 6.72
N TYR A 204 -6.34 10.09 5.62
CA TYR A 204 -7.59 10.46 4.97
C TYR A 204 -7.47 10.19 3.48
N SER A 205 -8.49 9.63 2.88
CA SER A 205 -8.61 9.55 1.43
C SER A 205 -10.02 9.90 0.98
N HIS A 206 -10.09 10.59 -0.14
CA HIS A 206 -11.32 10.84 -0.87
C HIS A 206 -11.18 10.31 -2.28
N LYS A 207 -12.16 9.55 -2.71
CA LYS A 207 -12.25 9.03 -4.07
C LYS A 207 -13.58 9.43 -4.68
N HIS A 208 -13.51 10.13 -5.80
CA HIS A 208 -14.65 10.42 -6.65
C HIS A 208 -14.52 9.66 -7.97
N GLY A 209 -15.58 9.01 -8.38
CA GLY A 209 -15.59 8.29 -9.65
C GLY A 209 -16.97 8.30 -10.30
N ARG A 210 -16.96 8.33 -11.64
CA ARG A 210 -18.15 8.14 -12.48
C ARG A 210 -17.95 6.91 -13.35
N THR A 211 -19.00 6.12 -13.50
CA THR A 211 -19.00 4.91 -14.32
C THR A 211 -20.00 5.03 -15.45
N TYR A 212 -19.64 4.46 -16.59
CA TYR A 212 -20.50 4.29 -17.73
C TYR A 212 -20.29 2.88 -18.29
N THR A 213 -21.36 2.13 -18.42
CA THR A 213 -21.33 0.78 -18.98
C THR A 213 -22.52 0.62 -19.91
N THR A 214 -22.27 0.06 -21.08
CA THR A 214 -23.30 -0.39 -22.02
C THR A 214 -23.20 -1.91 -22.13
N THR A 215 -24.32 -2.57 -22.17
CA THR A 215 -24.40 -4.02 -22.35
C THR A 215 -25.57 -4.34 -23.28
N ASP A 216 -25.25 -4.94 -24.41
CA ASP A 216 -26.24 -5.43 -25.36
C ASP A 216 -26.49 -6.93 -25.06
N LYS A 217 -27.74 -7.30 -24.93
CA LYS A 217 -28.15 -8.67 -24.60
C LYS A 217 -29.14 -9.17 -25.62
N ASP A 218 -28.76 -10.24 -26.30
CA ASP A 218 -29.66 -11.03 -27.17
C ASP A 218 -29.95 -12.36 -26.49
N ALA A 219 -31.20 -12.70 -26.34
CA ALA A 219 -31.63 -13.94 -25.70
C ALA A 219 -32.80 -14.56 -26.48
N MET A 220 -32.84 -15.87 -26.49
CA MET A 220 -33.95 -16.66 -27.01
C MET A 220 -34.66 -17.33 -25.83
N HIS A 221 -35.89 -16.96 -25.56
CA HIS A 221 -36.72 -17.58 -24.53
C HIS A 221 -37.61 -18.66 -25.13
N ALA A 222 -37.40 -19.92 -24.71
CA ALA A 222 -38.31 -21.01 -25.02
C ALA A 222 -39.52 -20.95 -24.08
N LEU A 223 -40.70 -20.88 -24.62
CA LEU A 223 -41.97 -20.90 -23.90
C LEU A 223 -42.47 -22.33 -23.68
N ALA A 224 -43.38 -22.52 -22.74
CA ALA A 224 -43.91 -23.81 -22.36
C ALA A 224 -44.69 -24.51 -23.49
N ASP A 225 -45.16 -23.74 -24.46
CA ASP A 225 -45.85 -24.22 -25.66
C ASP A 225 -44.90 -24.65 -26.82
N GLY A 226 -43.58 -24.57 -26.58
CA GLY A 226 -42.54 -24.90 -27.55
C GLY A 226 -42.18 -23.73 -28.51
N SER A 227 -42.86 -22.60 -28.42
CA SER A 227 -42.50 -21.41 -29.20
C SER A 227 -41.22 -20.75 -28.63
N VAL A 228 -40.48 -20.00 -29.49
CA VAL A 228 -39.29 -19.29 -29.12
C VAL A 228 -39.52 -17.77 -29.31
N TYR A 229 -39.30 -17.03 -28.24
CA TYR A 229 -39.42 -15.57 -28.25
C TYR A 229 -38.02 -14.92 -28.23
N PRO A 230 -37.61 -14.24 -29.30
CA PRO A 230 -36.36 -13.49 -29.31
C PRO A 230 -36.52 -12.22 -28.48
N MET A 231 -35.54 -11.94 -27.62
CA MET A 231 -35.47 -10.76 -26.81
C MET A 231 -34.12 -10.07 -27.01
N ALA A 232 -34.16 -8.82 -27.46
CA ALA A 232 -32.99 -7.97 -27.59
C ALA A 232 -33.16 -6.76 -26.67
N THR A 233 -32.13 -6.47 -25.83
CA THR A 233 -32.15 -5.34 -24.90
C THR A 233 -30.80 -4.66 -24.85
N ASP A 234 -30.85 -3.32 -24.87
CA ASP A 234 -29.68 -2.44 -24.65
C ASP A 234 -29.75 -1.88 -23.22
N GLU A 235 -28.78 -2.20 -22.39
CA GLU A 235 -28.65 -1.69 -21.04
C GLU A 235 -27.60 -0.57 -21.00
N VAL A 236 -27.97 0.60 -20.49
CA VAL A 236 -27.06 1.70 -20.24
C VAL A 236 -27.06 2.00 -18.75
N ARG A 237 -25.91 1.79 -18.11
CA ARG A 237 -25.69 2.07 -16.69
C ARG A 237 -24.77 3.28 -16.52
N ARG A 238 -25.21 4.23 -15.72
CA ARG A 238 -24.42 5.41 -15.31
C ARG A 238 -24.37 5.46 -13.79
N GLY A 239 -23.17 5.60 -13.25
CA GLY A 239 -22.95 5.67 -11.81
C GLY A 239 -22.09 6.86 -11.44
N ARG A 240 -22.29 7.36 -10.22
CA ARG A 240 -21.40 8.31 -9.55
C ARG A 240 -21.26 7.88 -8.11
N SER A 241 -20.02 7.84 -7.61
CA SER A 241 -19.72 7.50 -6.22
C SER A 241 -18.71 8.47 -5.62
N HIS A 242 -18.89 8.73 -4.35
CA HIS A 242 -17.91 9.41 -3.49
C HIS A 242 -17.64 8.50 -2.30
N THR A 243 -16.37 8.27 -2.04
CA THR A 243 -15.93 7.50 -0.89
C THR A 243 -14.92 8.31 -0.11
N HIS A 244 -15.19 8.49 1.18
CA HIS A 244 -14.27 9.08 2.14
C HIS A 244 -13.84 8.00 3.11
N SER A 245 -12.54 7.82 3.26
CA SER A 245 -11.97 6.88 4.24
C SER A 245 -11.04 7.63 5.16
N PHE A 246 -11.09 7.33 6.43
CA PHE A 246 -10.20 7.93 7.42
C PHE A 246 -9.79 6.89 8.46
N ARG A 247 -8.57 7.05 8.93
CA ARG A 247 -7.96 6.25 9.99
C ARG A 247 -7.26 7.17 10.98
N VAL A 248 -7.42 6.87 12.24
CA VAL A 248 -6.62 7.42 13.33
C VAL A 248 -6.05 6.27 14.13
N GLY A 249 -4.74 6.23 14.26
CA GLY A 249 -4.03 5.31 15.13
C GLY A 249 -3.29 6.10 16.22
N ALA A 250 -3.23 5.58 17.43
CA ALA A 250 -2.44 6.14 18.52
C ALA A 250 -1.90 5.02 19.39
N ASP A 251 -0.60 5.06 19.65
CA ASP A 251 0.09 4.16 20.56
C ASP A 251 0.74 4.96 21.67
N TYR A 252 0.53 4.55 22.91
CA TYR A 252 1.10 5.19 24.08
C TYR A 252 1.80 4.19 24.98
N THR A 253 3.09 4.39 25.22
CA THR A 253 3.90 3.59 26.15
C THR A 253 3.78 4.20 27.55
N ILE A 254 2.98 3.55 28.41
CA ILE A 254 2.74 4.00 29.79
C ILE A 254 4.00 3.80 30.62
N ALA A 255 4.58 2.60 30.54
CA ALA A 255 5.78 2.17 31.25
C ALA A 255 6.51 1.11 30.41
N LYS A 256 7.68 0.65 30.87
CA LYS A 256 8.39 -0.47 30.24
C LYS A 256 7.44 -1.66 30.13
N ASP A 257 7.28 -2.18 28.91
CA ASP A 257 6.41 -3.31 28.57
C ASP A 257 4.90 -3.10 28.81
N HIS A 258 4.46 -1.85 29.03
CA HIS A 258 3.05 -1.47 29.12
C HIS A 258 2.68 -0.53 27.97
N GLN A 259 1.86 -0.98 27.05
CA GLN A 259 1.43 -0.22 25.89
C GLN A 259 -0.09 -0.15 25.78
N LEU A 260 -0.60 1.03 25.52
CA LEU A 260 -1.98 1.28 25.15
C LEU A 260 -2.01 1.64 23.66
N SER A 261 -2.83 0.96 22.90
CA SER A 261 -2.99 1.18 21.46
C SER A 261 -4.45 1.46 21.15
N PHE A 262 -4.70 2.50 20.39
CA PHE A 262 -6.02 2.86 19.87
C PHE A 262 -5.98 2.91 18.35
N VAL A 263 -6.97 2.36 17.69
CA VAL A 263 -7.16 2.47 16.25
C VAL A 263 -8.63 2.72 15.96
N TYR A 264 -8.89 3.71 15.12
CA TYR A 264 -10.22 3.98 14.60
C TYR A 264 -10.18 4.08 13.08
N ASN A 265 -11.08 3.39 12.41
CA ASN A 265 -11.27 3.45 10.97
C ASN A 265 -12.71 3.85 10.68
N GLY A 266 -12.89 4.75 9.72
CA GLY A 266 -14.19 5.15 9.23
C GLY A 266 -14.23 5.16 7.72
N ASN A 267 -15.40 4.81 7.18
CA ASN A 267 -15.66 4.87 5.76
C ASN A 267 -17.06 5.45 5.54
N TYR A 268 -17.15 6.43 4.66
CA TYR A 268 -18.40 7.01 4.21
C TYR A 268 -18.48 6.92 2.70
N THR A 269 -19.49 6.24 2.19
CA THR A 269 -19.70 6.08 0.75
C THR A 269 -21.10 6.53 0.38
N THR A 270 -21.18 7.39 -0.65
CA THR A 270 -22.43 7.69 -1.34
C THR A 270 -22.35 7.20 -2.77
N SER A 271 -23.40 6.57 -3.25
CA SER A 271 -23.50 6.17 -4.66
C SER A 271 -24.88 6.49 -5.24
N HIS A 272 -24.87 6.91 -6.50
CA HIS A 272 -26.05 7.19 -7.29
C HIS A 272 -25.89 6.45 -8.61
N ASN A 273 -26.75 5.48 -8.86
CA ASN A 273 -26.72 4.66 -10.06
C ASN A 273 -28.05 4.78 -10.80
N ARG A 274 -27.96 4.94 -12.10
CA ARG A 274 -29.10 4.89 -13.00
C ARG A 274 -28.84 3.83 -14.08
N MET A 275 -29.79 2.93 -14.22
CA MET A 275 -29.78 1.92 -15.26
C MET A 275 -31.03 2.10 -16.12
N ASN A 276 -30.86 2.20 -17.42
CA ASN A 276 -31.93 2.22 -18.39
C ASN A 276 -31.77 0.99 -19.27
N ILE A 277 -32.86 0.26 -19.46
CA ILE A 277 -32.96 -0.87 -20.38
C ILE A 277 -33.97 -0.48 -21.47
N ASN A 278 -33.59 -0.63 -22.71
CA ASN A 278 -34.44 -0.40 -23.89
C ASN A 278 -34.42 -1.63 -24.78
N GLY A 279 -35.40 -1.78 -25.65
CA GLY A 279 -35.55 -2.89 -26.59
C GLY A 279 -36.84 -3.66 -26.36
N SER A 280 -36.77 -4.98 -26.37
CA SER A 280 -37.94 -5.85 -26.14
C SER A 280 -38.57 -5.64 -24.76
N GLN A 281 -37.82 -5.11 -23.82
CA GLN A 281 -38.28 -4.68 -22.51
C GLN A 281 -37.76 -3.27 -22.24
N GLN A 282 -38.59 -2.42 -21.60
CA GLN A 282 -38.20 -1.08 -21.19
C GLN A 282 -38.27 -0.98 -19.68
N SER A 283 -37.18 -0.51 -19.07
CA SER A 283 -37.08 -0.28 -17.61
C SER A 283 -36.09 0.83 -17.30
N ALA A 284 -36.41 1.58 -16.25
CA ALA A 284 -35.49 2.57 -15.68
C ALA A 284 -35.38 2.35 -14.17
N THR A 285 -34.18 2.07 -13.72
CA THR A 285 -33.89 1.84 -12.29
C THR A 285 -32.99 2.94 -11.76
N LEU A 286 -33.36 3.54 -10.64
CA LEU A 286 -32.55 4.46 -9.86
C LEU A 286 -32.19 3.78 -8.54
N SER A 287 -30.91 3.73 -8.22
CA SER A 287 -30.42 3.21 -6.95
C SER A 287 -29.49 4.21 -6.30
N ASN A 288 -29.88 4.65 -5.13
CA ASN A 288 -29.07 5.54 -4.31
C ASN A 288 -28.72 4.80 -3.02
N SER A 289 -27.46 4.82 -2.62
CA SER A 289 -27.03 4.32 -1.33
C SER A 289 -26.14 5.32 -0.60
N THR A 290 -26.23 5.27 0.72
CA THR A 290 -25.36 6.00 1.62
C THR A 290 -24.97 5.04 2.72
N ASP A 291 -23.68 4.74 2.80
CA ASP A 291 -23.16 3.75 3.72
C ASP A 291 -22.14 4.39 4.65
N TRP A 292 -22.33 4.19 5.94
CA TRP A 292 -21.38 4.55 6.99
C TRP A 292 -20.83 3.30 7.65
N LEU A 293 -19.53 3.25 7.80
CA LEU A 293 -18.88 2.22 8.56
C LEU A 293 -17.93 2.83 9.58
N HIS A 294 -17.98 2.30 10.78
CA HIS A 294 -17.11 2.66 11.88
C HIS A 294 -16.53 1.39 12.49
N ASN A 295 -15.24 1.41 12.76
CA ASN A 295 -14.58 0.34 13.50
C ASN A 295 -13.56 0.97 14.44
N GLY A 296 -13.68 0.68 15.72
CA GLY A 296 -12.76 1.14 16.76
C GLY A 296 -12.19 -0.04 17.53
N ARG A 297 -10.92 0.06 17.91
CA ARG A 297 -10.23 -0.93 18.72
C ARG A 297 -9.31 -0.26 19.72
N LEU A 298 -9.40 -0.70 20.97
CA LEU A 298 -8.53 -0.31 22.06
C LEU A 298 -7.86 -1.56 22.62
N ASP A 299 -6.55 -1.58 22.62
CA ASP A 299 -5.74 -2.69 23.14
C ASP A 299 -4.84 -2.19 24.26
N TYR A 300 -4.74 -2.97 25.33
CA TYR A 300 -3.74 -2.81 26.36
C TYR A 300 -2.88 -4.07 26.48
N SER A 301 -1.57 -3.92 26.44
CA SER A 301 -0.64 -5.04 26.57
C SER A 301 0.27 -4.86 27.78
N THR A 302 0.58 -5.98 28.45
CA THR A 302 1.44 -6.05 29.65
C THR A 302 2.54 -7.10 29.47
N PRO A 303 3.64 -7.03 30.26
CA PRO A 303 4.76 -7.99 30.18
C PRO A 303 4.36 -9.42 30.57
N PHE A 304 3.27 -9.61 31.34
CA PHE A 304 2.80 -10.92 31.77
C PHE A 304 2.04 -11.69 30.65
N GLY A 305 2.12 -11.25 29.41
CA GLY A 305 1.42 -11.88 28.29
C GLY A 305 -0.09 -11.68 28.30
N MET A 306 -0.63 -10.98 29.29
CA MET A 306 -2.05 -10.61 29.33
C MET A 306 -2.30 -9.47 28.32
N LYS A 307 -3.26 -9.68 27.45
CA LYS A 307 -3.77 -8.64 26.52
C LYS A 307 -5.24 -8.49 26.79
N ALA A 308 -5.67 -7.25 26.99
CA ALA A 308 -7.07 -6.88 27.04
C ALA A 308 -7.35 -5.93 25.88
N GLY A 309 -8.44 -6.14 25.19
CA GLY A 309 -8.87 -5.28 24.09
C GLY A 309 -10.39 -5.20 24.04
N VAL A 310 -10.88 -4.06 23.57
CA VAL A 310 -12.29 -3.83 23.26
C VAL A 310 -12.38 -3.36 21.82
N GLU A 311 -13.33 -3.93 21.11
CA GLU A 311 -13.64 -3.57 19.72
C GLU A 311 -15.09 -3.09 19.66
N PHE A 312 -15.38 -2.00 18.92
CA PHE A 312 -16.69 -1.38 18.78
C PHE A 312 -16.89 -0.79 17.39
#